data_6b9b0d7b4063df6cfd6362d199f65b86
#
_entry.id   6b9b0d7b4063df6cfd6362d199f65b86
#
_cell.length_a   1.000
_cell.length_b   1.000
_cell.length_c   1.000
_cell.angle_alpha   90.00
_cell.angle_beta   90.00
_cell.angle_gamma   90.00
#
_symmetry.space_group_name_H-M   'P 1'
#
loop_
_entity.id
_entity.type
_entity.pdbx_description
1 polymer ?
#
loop_
_entity_poly.entity_id
_entity_poly.type
_entity_poly.pdbx_seq_one_letter_code
_entity_poly.pdbx_strand_id
1 'polypeptide(L)'
;MTDPLHIQLTARPTVDDWQPDCVMDGYQQATIHLGHDDEGDIVATFVRRDPSKLPMRARWRRQRFALRGHRLAVMYVHGWNDYFYRRHESEFWESLGIPFYAVDLRKFGRSLRDGQTPGYIEDLHDYAAEFNALRDLVVAEQGEQVRILLVAHSQGGLSSVLWLNS
;
A
#
# COMPACT_ATOMS: atom_id res chain seq x y z
N MET A 1 -4.91 28.84 -19.23
CA MET A 1 -5.25 27.42 -19.06
C MET A 1 -3.99 26.78 -18.49
N THR A 2 -3.88 26.71 -17.18
CA THR A 2 -2.77 26.12 -16.45
C THR A 2 -2.99 24.64 -16.40
N ASP A 3 -2.00 23.90 -16.84
CA ASP A 3 -1.91 22.44 -16.85
C ASP A 3 -2.13 21.89 -15.43
N PRO A 4 -3.03 20.89 -15.20
CA PRO A 4 -3.19 20.32 -13.88
C PRO A 4 -1.87 19.70 -13.46
N LEU A 5 -1.44 20.01 -12.23
CA LEU A 5 -0.21 19.54 -11.58
C LEU A 5 -0.10 18.02 -11.68
N HIS A 6 0.65 17.56 -12.68
CA HIS A 6 1.13 16.17 -12.68
C HIS A 6 2.12 16.03 -11.53
N ILE A 7 1.67 15.41 -10.45
CA ILE A 7 2.55 15.00 -9.36
C ILE A 7 3.55 14.00 -9.94
N GLN A 8 4.76 14.47 -10.20
CA GLN A 8 5.85 13.58 -10.60
C GLN A 8 6.34 12.86 -9.35
N LEU A 9 6.13 11.54 -9.30
CA LEU A 9 6.79 10.68 -8.31
C LEU A 9 8.30 10.86 -8.41
N THR A 10 8.90 11.45 -7.40
CA THR A 10 10.34 11.80 -7.38
C THR A 10 11.23 10.59 -7.08
N ALA A 11 10.68 9.49 -6.57
CA ALA A 11 11.40 8.23 -6.36
C ALA A 11 10.43 7.04 -6.39
N ARG A 12 10.89 5.89 -6.90
CA ARG A 12 10.21 4.61 -6.66
C ARG A 12 10.63 4.11 -5.29
N PRO A 13 9.69 3.61 -4.46
CA PRO A 13 10.05 3.03 -3.17
C PRO A 13 10.98 1.83 -3.40
N THR A 14 12.11 1.81 -2.69
CA THR A 14 13.04 0.69 -2.71
C THR A 14 12.71 -0.28 -1.57
N VAL A 15 13.10 -1.55 -1.72
CA VAL A 15 12.86 -2.59 -0.70
C VAL A 15 13.60 -2.31 0.61
N ASP A 16 14.65 -1.49 0.54
CA ASP A 16 15.50 -1.14 1.69
C ASP A 16 14.87 -0.09 2.62
N ASP A 17 13.76 0.53 2.21
CA ASP A 17 13.09 1.58 2.98
C ASP A 17 12.12 1.05 4.04
N TRP A 18 12.02 -0.28 4.19
CA TRP A 18 11.18 -0.89 5.20
C TRP A 18 11.73 -0.69 6.61
N GLN A 19 10.93 -0.09 7.48
CA GLN A 19 11.24 0.13 8.88
C GLN A 19 10.19 -0.56 9.78
N PRO A 20 10.50 -0.81 11.06
CA PRO A 20 9.47 -1.27 12.01
C PRO A 20 8.27 -0.34 12.00
N ASP A 21 7.06 -0.92 11.96
CA ASP A 21 5.83 -0.14 11.96
C ASP A 21 5.60 0.55 13.31
N CYS A 22 5.18 1.82 13.28
CA CYS A 22 4.93 2.59 14.49
C CYS A 22 3.58 2.28 15.17
N VAL A 23 2.68 1.54 14.50
CA VAL A 23 1.33 1.22 15.00
C VAL A 23 1.18 -0.24 15.42
N MET A 24 1.78 -1.17 14.67
CA MET A 24 1.56 -2.60 14.86
C MET A 24 2.87 -3.38 15.03
N ASP A 25 3.04 -4.01 16.19
CA ASP A 25 4.17 -4.93 16.42
C ASP A 25 4.18 -6.08 15.41
N GLY A 26 5.39 -6.38 14.87
CA GLY A 26 5.59 -7.43 13.89
C GLY A 26 5.23 -7.05 12.47
N TYR A 27 4.98 -5.75 12.23
CA TYR A 27 4.79 -5.16 10.91
C TYR A 27 5.94 -4.22 10.56
N GLN A 28 6.02 -3.89 9.29
CA GLN A 28 6.95 -2.92 8.72
C GLN A 28 6.16 -1.88 7.92
N GLN A 29 6.67 -0.67 7.91
CA GLN A 29 6.17 0.42 7.09
C GLN A 29 7.25 0.97 6.18
N ALA A 30 6.86 1.47 5.01
CA ALA A 30 7.71 2.23 4.10
C ALA A 30 6.94 3.47 3.63
N THR A 31 7.55 4.64 3.73
CA THR A 31 6.93 5.91 3.34
C THR A 31 7.57 6.41 2.05
N ILE A 32 6.74 6.84 1.11
CA ILE A 32 7.15 7.48 -0.13
C ILE A 32 6.66 8.92 -0.19
N HIS A 33 7.45 9.80 -0.77
CA HIS A 33 7.08 11.19 -1.00
C HIS A 33 6.37 11.34 -2.34
N LEU A 34 5.21 12.01 -2.33
CA LEU A 34 4.34 12.22 -3.48
C LEU A 34 4.34 13.67 -3.97
N GLY A 35 5.12 14.55 -3.34
CA GLY A 35 5.20 15.97 -3.66
C GLY A 35 4.65 16.85 -2.54
N HIS A 36 4.11 18.00 -2.90
CA HIS A 36 3.59 19.02 -1.97
C HIS A 36 2.24 19.52 -2.46
N ASP A 37 1.41 19.96 -1.53
CA ASP A 37 0.23 20.76 -1.77
C ASP A 37 0.21 21.99 -0.83
N ASP A 38 -0.93 22.68 -0.75
CA ASP A 38 -1.10 23.87 0.08
C ASP A 38 -0.92 23.60 1.58
N GLU A 39 -1.06 22.34 2.01
CA GLU A 39 -0.93 21.90 3.38
C GLU A 39 0.46 21.26 3.69
N GLY A 40 1.38 21.24 2.72
CA GLY A 40 2.76 20.76 2.90
C GLY A 40 3.06 19.47 2.18
N ASP A 41 3.97 18.67 2.75
CA ASP A 41 4.47 17.43 2.14
C ASP A 41 3.39 16.36 2.06
N ILE A 42 3.17 15.83 0.85
CA ILE A 42 2.29 14.70 0.62
C ILE A 42 3.10 13.41 0.62
N VAL A 43 2.67 12.46 1.42
CA VAL A 43 3.27 11.12 1.47
C VAL A 43 2.20 10.04 1.44
N ALA A 44 2.59 8.83 1.04
CA ALA A 44 1.86 7.59 1.30
C ALA A 44 2.72 6.65 2.14
N THR A 45 2.10 5.79 2.94
CA THR A 45 2.82 4.82 3.76
C THR A 45 2.31 3.42 3.45
N PHE A 46 3.21 2.56 3.02
CA PHE A 46 2.92 1.16 2.78
C PHE A 46 3.17 0.35 4.03
N VAL A 47 2.36 -0.66 4.25
CA VAL A 47 2.41 -1.52 5.43
C VAL A 47 2.38 -2.97 5.01
N ARG A 48 3.27 -3.78 5.59
CA ARG A 48 3.26 -5.24 5.45
C ARG A 48 3.62 -5.89 6.78
N ARG A 49 3.33 -7.16 6.92
CA ARG A 49 3.90 -7.92 8.02
C ARG A 49 5.39 -8.15 7.79
N ASP A 50 6.19 -8.06 8.85
CA ASP A 50 7.62 -8.38 8.78
C ASP A 50 7.80 -9.85 8.34
N PRO A 51 8.44 -10.10 7.19
CA PRO A 51 8.64 -11.47 6.70
C PRO A 51 9.40 -12.37 7.67
N SER A 52 10.26 -11.79 8.52
CA SER A 52 11.01 -12.53 9.54
C SER A 52 10.13 -13.00 10.71
N LYS A 53 9.00 -12.34 10.94
CA LYS A 53 8.01 -12.62 11.99
C LYS A 53 6.87 -13.55 11.55
N LEU A 54 6.84 -13.93 10.27
CA LEU A 54 5.82 -14.84 9.77
C LEU A 54 5.94 -16.21 10.44
N PRO A 55 4.83 -16.84 10.86
CA PRO A 55 4.83 -18.22 11.34
C PRO A 55 5.43 -19.18 10.32
N MET A 56 6.17 -20.18 10.78
CA MET A 56 6.85 -21.13 9.89
C MET A 56 5.90 -21.80 8.88
N ARG A 57 4.65 -22.06 9.29
CA ARG A 57 3.59 -22.59 8.42
C ARG A 57 3.26 -21.66 7.25
N ALA A 58 3.18 -20.35 7.50
CA ALA A 58 2.90 -19.36 6.48
C ALA A 58 4.08 -19.23 5.51
N ARG A 59 5.33 -19.20 6.03
CA ARG A 59 6.56 -19.18 5.21
C ARG A 59 6.63 -20.41 4.29
N TRP A 60 6.36 -21.60 4.81
CA TRP A 60 6.38 -22.84 4.05
C TRP A 60 5.27 -22.88 2.98
N ARG A 61 4.05 -22.42 3.29
CA ARG A 61 2.96 -22.30 2.31
C ARG A 61 3.32 -21.32 1.21
N ARG A 62 3.88 -20.16 1.54
CA ARG A 62 4.34 -19.15 0.58
C ARG A 62 5.36 -19.76 -0.40
N GLN A 63 6.34 -20.49 0.11
CA GLN A 63 7.34 -21.15 -0.71
C GLN A 63 6.71 -22.22 -1.65
N ARG A 64 5.80 -23.05 -1.12
CA ARG A 64 5.09 -24.05 -1.95
C ARG A 64 4.21 -23.41 -3.01
N PHE A 65 3.56 -22.30 -2.70
CA PHE A 65 2.72 -21.55 -3.62
C PHE A 65 3.55 -21.01 -4.78
N ALA A 66 4.69 -20.40 -4.48
CA ALA A 66 5.65 -19.90 -5.46
C ALA A 66 6.24 -21.02 -6.35
N LEU A 67 6.60 -22.17 -5.74
CA LEU A 67 7.14 -23.33 -6.48
C LEU A 67 6.14 -23.94 -7.48
N ARG A 68 4.83 -23.74 -7.27
CA ARG A 68 3.77 -24.18 -8.18
C ARG A 68 3.48 -23.17 -9.30
N GLY A 69 4.25 -22.11 -9.41
CA GLY A 69 4.05 -21.04 -10.40
C GLY A 69 2.91 -20.08 -10.07
N HIS A 70 2.29 -20.22 -8.89
CA HIS A 70 1.26 -19.30 -8.43
C HIS A 70 1.92 -18.11 -7.75
N ARG A 71 1.83 -16.96 -8.37
CA ARG A 71 2.30 -15.68 -7.80
C ARG A 71 1.09 -14.78 -7.61
N LEU A 72 0.59 -14.72 -6.41
CA LEU A 72 -0.51 -13.88 -6.01
C LEU A 72 -0.07 -13.02 -4.82
N ALA A 73 -0.44 -11.75 -4.84
CA ALA A 73 -0.28 -10.85 -3.70
C ALA A 73 -1.56 -10.04 -3.50
N VAL A 74 -1.83 -9.62 -2.28
CA VAL A 74 -2.95 -8.73 -1.97
C VAL A 74 -2.44 -7.31 -1.86
N MET A 75 -3.12 -6.37 -2.52
CA MET A 75 -3.09 -4.94 -2.24
C MET A 75 -4.37 -4.54 -1.52
N TYR A 76 -4.24 -3.97 -0.33
CA TYR A 76 -5.37 -3.52 0.48
C TYR A 76 -5.42 -1.99 0.53
N VAL A 77 -6.63 -1.45 0.30
CA VAL A 77 -6.93 -0.01 0.36
C VAL A 77 -8.05 0.24 1.37
N HIS A 78 -7.78 1.08 2.35
CA HIS A 78 -8.75 1.44 3.39
C HIS A 78 -9.85 2.39 2.88
N GLY A 79 -10.87 2.63 3.72
CA GLY A 79 -11.95 3.56 3.46
C GLY A 79 -11.68 4.98 3.97
N TRP A 80 -12.74 5.83 3.91
CA TRP A 80 -12.72 7.18 4.47
C TRP A 80 -12.53 7.14 6.00
N ASN A 81 -11.73 8.07 6.50
CA ASN A 81 -11.40 8.21 7.92
C ASN A 81 -10.90 6.92 8.57
N ASP A 82 -10.09 6.17 7.81
CA ASP A 82 -9.55 4.88 8.19
C ASP A 82 -8.06 4.81 7.82
N TYR A 83 -7.38 3.74 8.21
CA TYR A 83 -6.01 3.40 7.84
C TYR A 83 -5.80 1.91 8.10
N PHE A 84 -4.65 1.35 7.74
CA PHE A 84 -4.44 -0.07 7.97
C PHE A 84 -4.01 -0.38 9.41
N TYR A 85 -4.89 -1.04 10.17
CA TYR A 85 -4.65 -1.61 11.50
C TYR A 85 -5.28 -3.01 11.68
N ARG A 86 -5.89 -3.53 10.63
CA ARG A 86 -6.69 -4.77 10.68
C ARG A 86 -5.80 -6.00 10.55
N ARG A 87 -5.09 -6.33 11.62
CA ARG A 87 -4.15 -7.46 11.68
C ARG A 87 -4.75 -8.78 11.18
N HIS A 88 -5.99 -9.08 11.52
CA HIS A 88 -6.66 -10.33 11.15
C HIS A 88 -6.82 -10.50 9.63
N GLU A 89 -6.97 -9.42 8.86
CA GLU A 89 -7.06 -9.49 7.40
C GLU A 89 -5.74 -9.93 6.79
N SER A 90 -4.62 -9.29 7.15
CA SER A 90 -3.31 -9.70 6.66
C SER A 90 -2.94 -11.11 7.12
N GLU A 91 -3.24 -11.46 8.36
CA GLU A 91 -2.98 -12.80 8.91
C GLU A 91 -3.77 -13.89 8.17
N PHE A 92 -5.00 -13.60 7.76
CA PHE A 92 -5.80 -14.51 6.94
C PHE A 92 -5.09 -14.82 5.61
N TRP A 93 -4.74 -13.80 4.82
CA TRP A 93 -4.09 -13.97 3.53
C TRP A 93 -2.72 -14.65 3.64
N GLU A 94 -1.92 -14.24 4.60
CA GLU A 94 -0.62 -14.82 4.86
C GLU A 94 -0.70 -16.27 5.35
N SER A 95 -1.77 -16.63 6.08
CA SER A 95 -2.03 -18.02 6.47
C SER A 95 -2.22 -18.94 5.26
N LEU A 96 -2.68 -18.38 4.13
CA LEU A 96 -2.81 -19.05 2.84
C LEU A 96 -1.48 -19.06 2.05
N GLY A 97 -0.46 -18.34 2.52
CA GLY A 97 0.82 -18.16 1.82
C GLY A 97 0.82 -17.02 0.82
N ILE A 98 -0.16 -16.14 0.87
CA ILE A 98 -0.33 -14.99 -0.03
C ILE A 98 0.22 -13.74 0.67
N PRO A 99 1.25 -13.06 0.10
CA PRO A 99 1.74 -11.80 0.63
C PRO A 99 0.65 -10.73 0.67
N PHE A 100 0.66 -9.94 1.73
CA PHE A 100 -0.30 -8.88 1.94
C PHE A 100 0.41 -7.53 2.11
N TYR A 101 -0.05 -6.52 1.36
CA TYR A 101 0.42 -5.16 1.39
C TYR A 101 -0.76 -4.22 1.52
N ALA A 102 -0.67 -3.26 2.43
CA ALA A 102 -1.66 -2.22 2.59
C ALA A 102 -1.04 -0.84 2.29
N VAL A 103 -1.88 0.12 1.98
CA VAL A 103 -1.52 1.53 1.89
C VAL A 103 -2.35 2.36 2.85
N ASP A 104 -1.69 3.22 3.61
CA ASP A 104 -2.32 4.39 4.20
C ASP A 104 -2.19 5.51 3.17
N LEU A 105 -3.31 5.89 2.57
CA LEU A 105 -3.38 6.94 1.55
C LEU A 105 -2.94 8.29 2.13
N ARG A 106 -2.60 9.25 1.26
CA ARG A 106 -2.22 10.61 1.67
C ARG A 106 -3.21 11.17 2.67
N LYS A 107 -2.67 11.85 3.70
CA LYS A 107 -3.43 12.50 4.78
C LYS A 107 -4.32 11.57 5.61
N PHE A 108 -3.98 10.26 5.63
CA PHE A 108 -4.59 9.27 6.51
C PHE A 108 -3.55 8.50 7.31
N GLY A 109 -3.90 8.10 8.52
CA GLY A 109 -3.09 7.21 9.36
C GLY A 109 -1.63 7.65 9.46
N ARG A 110 -0.70 6.76 9.04
CA ARG A 110 0.74 7.03 9.05
C ARG A 110 1.19 8.08 8.04
N SER A 111 0.33 8.41 7.08
CA SER A 111 0.60 9.37 6.01
C SER A 111 0.14 10.79 6.34
N LEU A 112 -0.61 10.98 7.43
CA LEU A 112 -1.04 12.30 7.90
C LEU A 112 0.13 13.04 8.55
N ARG A 113 0.31 14.30 8.19
CA ARG A 113 1.33 15.20 8.74
C ARG A 113 0.67 16.29 9.57
N ASP A 114 1.45 16.89 10.48
CA ASP A 114 0.98 17.99 11.30
C ASP A 114 0.50 19.17 10.44
N GLY A 115 -0.67 19.70 10.79
CA GLY A 115 -1.29 20.81 10.06
C GLY A 115 -2.12 20.44 8.85
N GLN A 116 -2.12 19.19 8.44
CA GLN A 116 -2.94 18.73 7.31
C GLN A 116 -4.38 18.42 7.73
N THR A 117 -5.30 18.64 6.80
CA THR A 117 -6.71 18.25 6.94
C THR A 117 -6.85 16.74 6.63
N PRO A 118 -7.27 15.90 7.60
CA PRO A 118 -7.39 14.47 7.38
C PRO A 118 -8.26 14.13 6.17
N GLY A 119 -7.69 13.35 5.25
CA GLY A 119 -8.38 12.85 4.06
C GLY A 119 -8.71 13.90 3.00
N TYR A 120 -8.22 15.13 3.12
CA TYR A 120 -8.44 16.14 2.09
C TYR A 120 -7.70 15.78 0.80
N ILE A 121 -8.46 15.77 -0.29
CA ILE A 121 -8.00 15.58 -1.65
C ILE A 121 -8.96 16.31 -2.59
N GLU A 122 -8.44 16.96 -3.61
CA GLU A 122 -9.26 17.69 -4.59
C GLU A 122 -9.84 16.78 -5.67
N ASP A 123 -9.06 15.80 -6.13
CA ASP A 123 -9.48 14.82 -7.13
C ASP A 123 -9.12 13.40 -6.69
N LEU A 124 -10.10 12.51 -6.70
CA LEU A 124 -9.88 11.09 -6.36
C LEU A 124 -8.95 10.36 -7.34
N HIS A 125 -8.76 10.89 -8.56
CA HIS A 125 -7.79 10.34 -9.50
C HIS A 125 -6.34 10.51 -9.03
N ASP A 126 -6.06 11.47 -8.16
CA ASP A 126 -4.73 11.70 -7.60
C ASP A 126 -4.21 10.52 -6.78
N TYR A 127 -5.12 9.69 -6.23
CA TYR A 127 -4.72 8.44 -5.58
C TYR A 127 -4.05 7.42 -6.51
N ALA A 128 -4.11 7.63 -7.83
CA ALA A 128 -3.39 6.79 -8.78
C ALA A 128 -1.87 6.75 -8.51
N ALA A 129 -1.32 7.81 -7.94
CA ALA A 129 0.09 7.88 -7.57
C ALA A 129 0.45 6.83 -6.51
N GLU A 130 -0.35 6.72 -5.43
CA GLU A 130 -0.18 5.74 -4.37
C GLU A 130 -0.37 4.32 -4.88
N PHE A 131 -1.42 4.10 -5.68
CA PHE A 131 -1.73 2.77 -6.21
C PHE A 131 -0.66 2.27 -7.17
N ASN A 132 -0.16 3.14 -8.05
CA ASN A 132 0.95 2.80 -8.96
C ASN A 132 2.21 2.46 -8.17
N ALA A 133 2.56 3.28 -7.17
CA ALA A 133 3.75 3.06 -6.37
C ALA A 133 3.66 1.75 -5.56
N LEU A 134 2.49 1.43 -4.97
CA LEU A 134 2.29 0.16 -4.27
C LEU A 134 2.32 -1.03 -5.22
N ARG A 135 1.69 -0.91 -6.40
CA ARG A 135 1.77 -1.95 -7.44
C ARG A 135 3.22 -2.23 -7.83
N ASP A 136 3.99 -1.18 -8.10
CA ASP A 136 5.38 -1.30 -8.53
C ASP A 136 6.25 -1.93 -7.44
N LEU A 137 6.04 -1.57 -6.18
CA LEU A 137 6.69 -2.21 -5.03
C LEU A 137 6.34 -3.71 -4.95
N VAL A 138 5.06 -4.06 -5.08
CA VAL A 138 4.63 -5.46 -5.05
C VAL A 138 5.25 -6.26 -6.20
N VAL A 139 5.31 -5.68 -7.40
CA VAL A 139 5.96 -6.31 -8.56
C VAL A 139 7.46 -6.47 -8.32
N ALA A 140 8.14 -5.47 -7.76
CA ALA A 140 9.56 -5.54 -7.45
C ALA A 140 9.88 -6.66 -6.44
N GLU A 141 9.03 -6.87 -5.44
CA GLU A 141 9.25 -7.88 -4.40
C GLU A 141 8.79 -9.30 -4.79
N GLN A 142 7.70 -9.42 -5.56
CA GLN A 142 7.09 -10.72 -5.88
C GLN A 142 7.43 -11.20 -7.31
N GLY A 143 8.00 -10.32 -8.15
CA GLY A 143 8.38 -10.56 -9.54
C GLY A 143 7.28 -10.19 -10.53
N GLU A 144 7.69 -9.96 -11.79
CA GLU A 144 6.86 -9.44 -12.90
C GLU A 144 5.58 -10.26 -13.18
N GLN A 145 5.57 -11.53 -12.84
CA GLN A 145 4.43 -12.41 -13.10
C GLN A 145 3.44 -12.47 -11.93
N VAL A 146 3.59 -11.59 -10.94
CA VAL A 146 2.65 -11.54 -9.82
C VAL A 146 1.27 -11.08 -10.28
N ARG A 147 0.24 -11.78 -9.85
CA ARG A 147 -1.16 -11.37 -9.99
C ARG A 147 -1.57 -10.66 -8.71
N ILE A 148 -2.08 -9.45 -8.83
CA ILE A 148 -2.49 -8.64 -7.69
C ILE A 148 -4.00 -8.78 -7.50
N LEU A 149 -4.38 -9.20 -6.30
CA LEU A 149 -5.76 -9.14 -5.83
C LEU A 149 -5.93 -7.83 -5.07
N LEU A 150 -6.73 -6.94 -5.65
CA LEU A 150 -7.08 -5.68 -5.02
C LEU A 150 -8.25 -5.89 -4.05
N VAL A 151 -8.03 -5.59 -2.79
CA VAL A 151 -9.04 -5.63 -1.72
C VAL A 151 -9.21 -4.22 -1.19
N ALA A 152 -10.41 -3.68 -1.31
CA ALA A 152 -10.66 -2.29 -0.96
C ALA A 152 -11.97 -2.14 -0.17
N HIS A 153 -11.98 -1.18 0.76
CA HIS A 153 -13.14 -0.89 1.59
C HIS A 153 -13.72 0.50 1.28
N SER A 154 -15.04 0.59 1.09
CA SER A 154 -15.78 1.86 0.97
C SER A 154 -15.18 2.80 -0.09
N GLN A 155 -14.72 4.03 0.29
CA GLN A 155 -14.07 4.98 -0.60
C GLN A 155 -12.84 4.40 -1.30
N GLY A 156 -12.08 3.53 -0.62
CA GLY A 156 -10.97 2.83 -1.24
C GLY A 156 -11.40 2.01 -2.45
N GLY A 157 -12.60 1.41 -2.41
CA GLY A 157 -13.20 0.72 -3.55
C GLY A 157 -13.50 1.67 -4.72
N LEU A 158 -14.08 2.84 -4.45
CA LEU A 158 -14.34 3.85 -5.46
C LEU A 158 -13.04 4.32 -6.13
N SER A 159 -12.06 4.75 -5.35
CA SER A 159 -10.76 5.21 -5.86
C SER A 159 -10.03 4.12 -6.64
N SER A 160 -10.14 2.86 -6.20
CA SER A 160 -9.55 1.71 -6.90
C SER A 160 -10.19 1.49 -8.27
N VAL A 161 -11.52 1.62 -8.39
CA VAL A 161 -12.23 1.51 -9.68
C VAL A 161 -11.84 2.66 -10.61
N LEU A 162 -11.71 3.87 -10.10
CA LEU A 162 -11.24 5.01 -10.90
C LEU A 162 -9.83 4.74 -11.46
N TRP A 163 -8.92 4.29 -10.60
CA TRP A 163 -7.55 3.93 -11.00
C TRP A 163 -7.49 2.82 -12.05
N LEU A 164 -8.33 1.78 -11.93
CA LEU A 164 -8.34 0.67 -12.89
C LEU A 164 -8.91 1.06 -14.27
N ASN A 165 -9.63 2.18 -14.35
CA ASN A 165 -10.22 2.71 -15.59
C ASN A 165 -9.45 3.90 -16.18
N SER A 166 -8.30 4.28 -15.61
CA SER A 166 -7.46 5.39 -16.06
C SER A 166 -6.35 5.00 -17.09
#